data_9bee0fd2cf73cd50fdac4f67816f8039
#
_entry.id   9bee0fd2cf73cd50fdac4f67816f8039
#
_cell.length_a   1.000
_cell.length_b   1.000
_cell.length_c   1.000
_cell.angle_alpha   90.00
_cell.angle_beta   90.00
_cell.angle_gamma   90.00
#
_symmetry.space_group_name_H-M   'P 1'
#
loop_
_entity.id
_entity.type
_entity.pdbx_description
1 polymer ?
#
loop_
_entity_poly.entity_id
_entity_poly.type
_entity_poly.pdbx_seq_one_letter_code
_entity_poly.pdbx_strand_id
1 'polypeptide(L)'
;IKITKSNKKRLNIIISKSGNTLETLSNLNLILSKQKRNKNLIITEKKNNILRAMANKLKSDVIDHKNYIGGRYSVLSEVGMVPAELMGLNEKKFKRLNYLIKNKKFINFLIENVSSIYSNIIKGKKNCVILNYDEKLNNFLKWYQQLSAESLGKKGKGFFPIISTMPKDNHSLLQLYLDGPKNNFFSFFFTRERSPLKLNNAYLIDGLEHLKKSSLDQVLYAQKKATQNVFNKKKLSFRSFEIKNKSEETLGELFTFFILETLMLSSLLNVNPINQPSVELIKIETKKILK
;
A
#
# COMPACT_ATOMS: atom_id res chain seq x y z
N ILE A 1 7.67 -19.92 -0.18
CA ILE A 1 7.19 -19.93 -1.58
C ILE A 1 6.51 -21.25 -1.83
N LYS A 2 5.19 -21.21 -2.15
CA LYS A 2 4.48 -22.40 -2.64
C LYS A 2 4.81 -22.57 -4.14
N ILE A 3 5.79 -23.39 -4.47
CA ILE A 3 6.09 -23.73 -5.86
C ILE A 3 5.20 -24.90 -6.24
N THR A 4 4.06 -24.62 -6.89
CA THR A 4 3.17 -25.66 -7.39
C THR A 4 3.74 -26.30 -8.65
N LYS A 5 3.85 -27.62 -8.70
CA LYS A 5 4.13 -28.37 -9.94
C LYS A 5 2.96 -28.13 -10.90
N SER A 6 3.22 -27.65 -12.10
CA SER A 6 2.21 -27.45 -13.15
C SER A 6 2.86 -27.69 -14.51
N ASN A 7 2.19 -28.43 -15.37
CA ASN A 7 2.59 -28.67 -16.75
C ASN A 7 2.32 -27.49 -17.70
N LYS A 8 1.68 -26.40 -17.19
CA LYS A 8 1.39 -25.21 -17.98
C LYS A 8 2.66 -24.36 -18.15
N LYS A 9 2.88 -23.85 -19.35
CA LYS A 9 3.91 -22.83 -19.61
C LYS A 9 3.59 -21.59 -18.77
N ARG A 10 4.60 -21.04 -18.08
CA ARG A 10 4.50 -19.86 -17.21
C ARG A 10 5.50 -18.81 -17.63
N LEU A 11 5.15 -17.56 -17.40
CA LEU A 11 6.08 -16.44 -17.44
C LEU A 11 6.44 -16.08 -16.00
N ASN A 12 7.72 -16.14 -15.66
CA ASN A 12 8.21 -15.63 -14.38
C ASN A 12 8.57 -14.15 -14.57
N ILE A 13 7.99 -13.27 -13.77
CA ILE A 13 8.34 -11.85 -13.75
C ILE A 13 9.22 -11.61 -12.53
N ILE A 14 10.48 -11.23 -12.76
CA ILE A 14 11.49 -11.06 -11.72
C ILE A 14 11.83 -9.57 -11.62
N ILE A 15 11.52 -8.96 -10.49
CA ILE A 15 11.63 -7.52 -10.31
C ILE A 15 12.57 -7.20 -9.15
N SER A 16 13.63 -6.47 -9.44
CA SER A 16 14.48 -5.85 -8.43
C SER A 16 15.17 -4.63 -9.01
N LYS A 17 14.88 -3.43 -8.47
CA LYS A 17 15.52 -2.20 -8.92
C LYS A 17 17.04 -2.33 -8.92
N SER A 18 17.65 -2.63 -7.77
CA SER A 18 19.10 -2.74 -7.62
C SER A 18 19.69 -3.97 -8.30
N GLY A 19 18.86 -4.96 -8.64
CA GLY A 19 19.30 -6.27 -9.15
C GLY A 19 20.11 -7.12 -8.16
N ASN A 20 20.24 -6.65 -6.91
CA ASN A 20 21.08 -7.29 -5.86
C ASN A 20 20.26 -7.65 -4.61
N THR A 21 18.93 -7.61 -4.69
CA THR A 21 18.03 -7.96 -3.57
C THR A 21 18.14 -9.43 -3.26
N LEU A 22 18.61 -9.77 -2.07
CA LEU A 22 18.93 -11.14 -1.66
C LEU A 22 17.73 -12.09 -1.80
N GLU A 23 16.55 -11.65 -1.33
CA GLU A 23 15.31 -12.43 -1.39
C GLU A 23 14.89 -12.70 -2.84
N THR A 24 15.01 -11.71 -3.73
CA THR A 24 14.70 -11.88 -5.15
C THR A 24 15.63 -12.89 -5.81
N LEU A 25 16.93 -12.80 -5.54
CA LEU A 25 17.94 -13.71 -6.10
C LEU A 25 17.78 -15.12 -5.57
N SER A 26 17.57 -15.30 -4.26
CA SER A 26 17.32 -16.59 -3.63
C SER A 26 16.05 -17.25 -4.16
N ASN A 27 14.96 -16.50 -4.27
CA ASN A 27 13.70 -16.98 -4.82
C ASN A 27 13.84 -17.38 -6.29
N LEU A 28 14.55 -16.59 -7.09
CA LEU A 28 14.83 -16.90 -8.49
C LEU A 28 15.63 -18.21 -8.61
N ASN A 29 16.68 -18.39 -7.81
CA ASN A 29 17.47 -19.63 -7.80
C ASN A 29 16.59 -20.86 -7.54
N LEU A 30 15.71 -20.80 -6.51
CA LEU A 30 14.79 -21.88 -6.18
C LEU A 30 13.76 -22.16 -7.30
N ILE A 31 13.28 -21.13 -7.96
CA ILE A 31 12.34 -21.29 -9.09
C ILE A 31 13.04 -21.96 -10.27
N LEU A 32 14.22 -21.50 -10.63
CA LEU A 32 15.01 -22.06 -11.74
C LEU A 32 15.41 -23.52 -11.52
N SER A 33 15.74 -23.90 -10.29
CA SER A 33 16.08 -25.29 -9.95
C SER A 33 14.90 -26.25 -10.19
N LYS A 34 13.67 -25.79 -10.05
CA LYS A 34 12.44 -26.59 -10.17
C LYS A 34 11.71 -26.45 -11.50
N GLN A 35 11.94 -25.37 -12.26
CA GLN A 35 11.16 -25.00 -13.44
C GLN A 35 12.04 -24.48 -14.58
N LYS A 36 12.89 -25.35 -15.13
CA LYS A 36 13.89 -25.00 -16.15
C LYS A 36 13.33 -24.51 -17.50
N ARG A 37 12.06 -24.75 -17.81
CA ARG A 37 11.45 -24.47 -19.14
C ARG A 37 10.58 -23.21 -19.21
N ASN A 38 10.45 -22.46 -18.12
CA ASN A 38 9.65 -21.24 -18.13
C ASN A 38 10.39 -20.07 -18.76
N LYS A 39 9.63 -19.20 -19.43
CA LYS A 39 10.16 -17.89 -19.86
C LYS A 39 10.33 -17.00 -18.65
N ASN A 40 11.34 -16.14 -18.69
CA ASN A 40 11.60 -15.17 -17.64
C ASN A 40 11.60 -13.77 -18.26
N LEU A 41 10.95 -12.83 -17.56
CA LEU A 41 11.00 -11.40 -17.83
C LEU A 41 11.61 -10.72 -16.61
N ILE A 42 12.66 -9.95 -16.81
CA ILE A 42 13.42 -9.31 -15.73
C ILE A 42 13.22 -7.79 -15.82
N ILE A 43 12.88 -7.16 -14.69
CA ILE A 43 12.79 -5.70 -14.60
C ILE A 43 13.84 -5.23 -13.59
N THR A 44 14.85 -4.48 -14.04
CA THR A 44 15.96 -3.99 -13.21
C THR A 44 16.61 -2.73 -13.82
N GLU A 45 17.38 -1.99 -13.03
CA GLU A 45 18.12 -0.81 -13.53
C GLU A 45 19.11 -1.17 -14.65
N LYS A 46 19.37 -0.21 -15.52
CA LYS A 46 20.36 -0.33 -16.62
C LYS A 46 21.83 -0.37 -16.17
N LYS A 47 22.09 -0.56 -14.87
CA LYS A 47 23.43 -0.72 -14.31
C LYS A 47 23.85 -2.19 -14.31
N ASN A 48 25.15 -2.44 -14.30
CA ASN A 48 25.69 -3.79 -14.06
C ASN A 48 25.28 -4.23 -12.65
N ASN A 49 24.54 -5.35 -12.57
CA ASN A 49 24.07 -5.94 -11.34
C ASN A 49 23.91 -7.46 -11.52
N ILE A 50 23.76 -8.20 -10.41
CA ILE A 50 23.67 -9.66 -10.42
C ILE A 50 22.48 -10.14 -11.25
N LEU A 51 21.31 -9.49 -11.11
CA LEU A 51 20.11 -9.93 -11.81
C LEU A 51 20.25 -9.74 -13.34
N ARG A 52 20.94 -8.69 -13.79
CA ARG A 52 21.25 -8.49 -15.22
C ARG A 52 22.26 -9.52 -15.75
N ALA A 53 23.27 -9.86 -14.96
CA ALA A 53 24.18 -10.94 -15.32
C ALA A 53 23.45 -12.30 -15.43
N MET A 54 22.51 -12.56 -14.52
CA MET A 54 21.64 -13.75 -14.59
C MET A 54 20.71 -13.70 -15.82
N ALA A 55 20.18 -12.54 -16.18
CA ALA A 55 19.37 -12.37 -17.41
C ALA A 55 20.14 -12.80 -18.66
N ASN A 56 21.37 -12.36 -18.79
CA ASN A 56 22.25 -12.76 -19.91
C ASN A 56 22.47 -14.27 -19.93
N LYS A 57 22.81 -14.89 -18.79
CA LYS A 57 23.01 -16.35 -18.65
C LYS A 57 21.75 -17.14 -19.00
N LEU A 58 20.57 -16.63 -18.65
CA LEU A 58 19.28 -17.28 -18.87
C LEU A 58 18.65 -16.95 -20.21
N LYS A 59 19.27 -16.07 -21.01
CA LYS A 59 18.72 -15.51 -22.26
C LYS A 59 17.29 -14.96 -22.03
N SER A 60 17.11 -14.24 -20.93
CA SER A 60 15.81 -13.70 -20.51
C SER A 60 15.60 -12.28 -21.06
N ASP A 61 14.35 -11.95 -21.37
CA ASP A 61 13.97 -10.57 -21.72
C ASP A 61 14.19 -9.64 -20.54
N VAL A 62 14.67 -8.42 -20.83
CA VAL A 62 14.96 -7.40 -19.79
C VAL A 62 14.26 -6.10 -20.13
N ILE A 63 13.52 -5.56 -19.16
CA ILE A 63 12.97 -4.21 -19.19
C ILE A 63 13.81 -3.33 -18.25
N ASP A 64 14.31 -2.22 -18.79
CA ASP A 64 15.12 -1.27 -18.04
C ASP A 64 14.25 -0.41 -17.10
N HIS A 65 14.50 -0.50 -15.79
CA HIS A 65 13.90 0.38 -14.80
C HIS A 65 14.68 1.71 -14.72
N LYS A 66 13.94 2.82 -14.65
CA LYS A 66 14.55 4.15 -14.53
C LYS A 66 15.24 4.32 -13.17
N ASN A 67 16.53 4.66 -13.17
CA ASN A 67 17.35 4.74 -11.97
C ASN A 67 16.90 5.81 -10.96
N TYR A 68 16.26 6.89 -11.44
CA TYR A 68 15.75 7.98 -10.59
C TYR A 68 14.40 7.65 -9.92
N ILE A 69 13.70 6.57 -10.32
CA ILE A 69 12.47 6.13 -9.65
C ILE A 69 12.84 5.19 -8.50
N GLY A 70 12.57 5.58 -7.26
CA GLY A 70 12.75 4.73 -6.08
C GLY A 70 11.79 3.54 -6.07
N GLY A 71 12.19 2.40 -5.48
CA GLY A 71 11.36 1.18 -5.48
C GLY A 71 9.93 1.40 -4.96
N ARG A 72 9.77 2.09 -3.83
CA ARG A 72 8.45 2.40 -3.25
C ARG A 72 7.61 3.40 -4.05
N TYR A 73 8.23 4.13 -5.00
CA TYR A 73 7.57 5.05 -5.94
C TYR A 73 7.25 4.41 -7.30
N SER A 74 7.68 3.16 -7.53
CA SER A 74 7.67 2.54 -8.85
C SER A 74 6.34 1.90 -9.26
N VAL A 75 5.30 1.98 -8.42
CA VAL A 75 4.01 1.34 -8.67
C VAL A 75 3.35 1.78 -10.01
N LEU A 76 3.53 3.03 -10.41
CA LEU A 76 3.02 3.57 -11.69
C LEU A 76 4.06 3.56 -12.82
N SER A 77 5.21 2.91 -12.62
CA SER A 77 6.22 2.67 -13.64
C SER A 77 6.07 1.26 -14.24
N GLU A 78 7.01 0.85 -15.10
CA GLU A 78 7.09 -0.49 -15.67
C GLU A 78 7.02 -1.60 -14.61
N VAL A 79 7.48 -1.34 -13.38
CA VAL A 79 7.47 -2.29 -12.26
C VAL A 79 6.04 -2.73 -11.88
N GLY A 80 5.10 -1.79 -11.83
CA GLY A 80 3.69 -2.09 -11.55
C GLY A 80 2.85 -2.26 -12.82
N MET A 81 3.14 -1.51 -13.87
CA MET A 81 2.28 -1.45 -15.06
C MET A 81 2.46 -2.65 -15.99
N VAL A 82 3.67 -3.23 -16.12
CA VAL A 82 3.86 -4.45 -16.91
C VAL A 82 3.10 -5.65 -16.32
N PRO A 83 3.18 -5.96 -15.01
CA PRO A 83 2.30 -6.97 -14.42
C PRO A 83 0.81 -6.66 -14.56
N ALA A 84 0.41 -5.39 -14.43
CA ALA A 84 -0.99 -4.97 -14.58
C ALA A 84 -1.51 -5.26 -15.99
N GLU A 85 -0.75 -4.90 -17.03
CA GLU A 85 -1.09 -5.16 -18.43
C GLU A 85 -1.18 -6.66 -18.72
N LEU A 86 -0.24 -7.45 -18.22
CA LEU A 86 -0.25 -8.91 -18.34
C LEU A 86 -1.45 -9.57 -17.64
N MET A 87 -2.03 -8.91 -16.64
CA MET A 87 -3.28 -9.32 -16.00
C MET A 87 -4.53 -8.79 -16.71
N GLY A 88 -4.41 -8.11 -17.84
CA GLY A 88 -5.52 -7.56 -18.63
C GLY A 88 -6.03 -6.20 -18.14
N LEU A 89 -5.32 -5.51 -17.24
CA LEU A 89 -5.66 -4.17 -16.79
C LEU A 89 -5.13 -3.11 -17.79
N ASN A 90 -5.84 -2.00 -17.91
CA ASN A 90 -5.42 -0.90 -18.78
C ASN A 90 -4.47 0.06 -18.03
N GLU A 91 -3.17 -0.05 -18.31
CA GLU A 91 -2.12 0.74 -17.65
C GLU A 91 -2.29 2.26 -17.84
N LYS A 92 -2.87 2.71 -18.98
CA LYS A 92 -3.08 4.14 -19.27
C LYS A 92 -4.08 4.77 -18.32
N LYS A 93 -5.05 4.01 -17.84
CA LYS A 93 -6.06 4.47 -16.90
C LYS A 93 -5.49 4.77 -15.51
N PHE A 94 -4.40 4.11 -15.11
CA PHE A 94 -3.71 4.42 -13.85
C PHE A 94 -2.93 5.74 -13.89
N LYS A 95 -2.55 6.24 -15.06
CA LYS A 95 -1.71 7.44 -15.23
C LYS A 95 -2.54 8.72 -15.11
N ARG A 96 -2.85 9.13 -13.89
CA ARG A 96 -3.78 10.26 -13.60
C ARG A 96 -3.10 11.57 -13.24
N LEU A 97 -1.77 11.60 -13.04
CA LEU A 97 -1.05 12.75 -12.50
C LEU A 97 -1.36 14.06 -13.25
N ASN A 98 -1.23 14.07 -14.59
CA ASN A 98 -1.41 15.27 -15.41
C ASN A 98 -2.83 15.83 -15.36
N TYR A 99 -3.83 14.98 -15.12
CA TYR A 99 -5.23 15.39 -14.92
C TYR A 99 -5.42 15.96 -13.52
N LEU A 100 -4.91 15.28 -12.50
CA LEU A 100 -5.13 15.61 -11.10
C LEU A 100 -4.48 16.94 -10.69
N ILE A 101 -3.24 17.22 -11.13
CA ILE A 101 -2.53 18.46 -10.81
C ILE A 101 -3.21 19.73 -11.38
N LYS A 102 -4.03 19.57 -12.41
CA LYS A 102 -4.84 20.66 -12.99
C LYS A 102 -6.17 20.85 -12.24
N ASN A 103 -6.57 19.92 -11.40
CA ASN A 103 -7.84 19.95 -10.67
C ASN A 103 -7.66 20.67 -9.33
N LYS A 104 -8.15 21.90 -9.23
CA LYS A 104 -8.08 22.72 -8.01
C LYS A 104 -8.64 22.02 -6.77
N LYS A 105 -9.75 21.27 -6.91
CA LYS A 105 -10.36 20.54 -5.78
C LYS A 105 -9.43 19.44 -5.26
N PHE A 106 -8.77 18.71 -6.17
CA PHE A 106 -7.78 17.69 -5.80
C PHE A 106 -6.59 18.32 -5.07
N ILE A 107 -6.05 19.42 -5.59
CA ILE A 107 -4.90 20.10 -4.97
C ILE A 107 -5.27 20.63 -3.58
N ASN A 108 -6.42 21.29 -3.43
CA ASN A 108 -6.87 21.78 -2.13
C ASN A 108 -7.04 20.64 -1.13
N PHE A 109 -7.68 19.54 -1.54
CA PHE A 109 -7.83 18.35 -0.71
C PHE A 109 -6.49 17.75 -0.31
N LEU A 110 -5.53 17.70 -1.23
CA LEU A 110 -4.17 17.22 -0.94
C LEU A 110 -3.48 18.13 0.10
N ILE A 111 -3.54 19.45 -0.07
CA ILE A 111 -2.96 20.43 0.85
C ILE A 111 -3.59 20.31 2.25
N GLU A 112 -4.91 20.23 2.34
CA GLU A 112 -5.63 20.05 3.62
C GLU A 112 -5.18 18.76 4.35
N ASN A 113 -5.07 17.65 3.61
CA ASN A 113 -4.62 16.38 4.18
C ASN A 113 -3.17 16.45 4.66
N VAL A 114 -2.26 17.01 3.87
CA VAL A 114 -0.86 17.21 4.24
C VAL A 114 -0.74 18.09 5.48
N SER A 115 -1.46 19.22 5.51
CA SER A 115 -1.47 20.13 6.65
C SER A 115 -2.01 19.49 7.93
N SER A 116 -3.06 18.67 7.80
CA SER A 116 -3.64 17.92 8.92
C SER A 116 -2.64 16.91 9.50
N ILE A 117 -1.96 16.12 8.65
CA ILE A 117 -0.95 15.16 9.11
C ILE A 117 0.22 15.90 9.76
N TYR A 118 0.73 16.93 9.11
CA TYR A 118 1.84 17.73 9.62
C TYR A 118 1.52 18.33 11.00
N SER A 119 0.32 18.92 11.16
CA SER A 119 -0.17 19.42 12.45
C SER A 119 -0.21 18.34 13.54
N ASN A 120 -0.66 17.11 13.20
CA ASN A 120 -0.66 16.00 14.15
C ASN A 120 0.76 15.60 14.57
N ILE A 121 1.72 15.56 13.62
CA ILE A 121 3.12 15.24 13.89
C ILE A 121 3.74 16.29 14.82
N ILE A 122 3.54 17.59 14.57
CA ILE A 122 4.06 18.67 15.41
C ILE A 122 3.47 18.61 16.82
N LYS A 123 2.20 18.26 16.96
CA LYS A 123 1.53 18.03 18.25
C LYS A 123 2.00 16.76 18.97
N GLY A 124 3.07 16.10 18.50
CA GLY A 124 3.67 14.93 19.14
C GLY A 124 2.96 13.60 18.85
N LYS A 125 1.96 13.55 17.95
CA LYS A 125 1.35 12.29 17.57
C LYS A 125 2.28 11.50 16.67
N LYS A 126 2.62 10.30 17.08
CA LYS A 126 3.63 9.46 16.41
C LYS A 126 3.04 8.30 15.60
N ASN A 127 1.76 8.00 15.76
CA ASN A 127 1.13 6.85 15.12
C ASN A 127 0.00 7.31 14.19
N CYS A 128 0.07 6.90 12.92
CA CYS A 128 -1.04 6.98 11.97
C CYS A 128 -1.74 5.61 11.92
N VAL A 129 -2.87 5.48 12.61
CA VAL A 129 -3.64 4.24 12.58
C VAL A 129 -4.58 4.25 11.38
N ILE A 130 -4.38 3.31 10.47
CA ILE A 130 -5.14 3.15 9.23
C ILE A 130 -6.25 2.13 9.50
N LEU A 131 -7.48 2.62 9.69
CA LEU A 131 -8.66 1.80 9.94
C LEU A 131 -9.23 1.32 8.61
N ASN A 132 -8.88 0.11 8.22
CA ASN A 132 -9.24 -0.47 6.92
C ASN A 132 -10.53 -1.28 6.99
N TYR A 133 -11.61 -0.78 6.39
CA TYR A 133 -12.91 -1.44 6.25
C TYR A 133 -13.09 -2.19 4.92
N ASP A 134 -12.01 -2.37 4.13
CA ASP A 134 -12.04 -3.16 2.89
C ASP A 134 -10.77 -4.02 2.75
N GLU A 135 -10.89 -5.31 3.01
CA GLU A 135 -9.74 -6.24 2.93
C GLU A 135 -9.06 -6.25 1.55
N LYS A 136 -9.79 -5.95 0.47
CA LYS A 136 -9.21 -5.87 -0.88
C LYS A 136 -8.22 -4.70 -1.03
N LEU A 137 -8.26 -3.70 -0.14
CA LEU A 137 -7.28 -2.62 -0.10
C LEU A 137 -6.00 -2.96 0.69
N ASN A 138 -5.91 -4.12 1.33
CA ASN A 138 -4.78 -4.45 2.20
C ASN A 138 -3.41 -4.29 1.51
N ASN A 139 -3.26 -4.76 0.28
CA ASN A 139 -2.00 -4.63 -0.45
C ASN A 139 -1.67 -3.18 -0.83
N PHE A 140 -2.70 -2.38 -1.17
CA PHE A 140 -2.55 -0.95 -1.39
C PHE A 140 -2.10 -0.23 -0.11
N LEU A 141 -2.70 -0.55 1.04
CA LEU A 141 -2.36 0.04 2.33
C LEU A 141 -0.98 -0.39 2.82
N LYS A 142 -0.54 -1.63 2.56
CA LYS A 142 0.84 -2.08 2.82
C LYS A 142 1.86 -1.31 1.96
N TRP A 143 1.52 -1.02 0.71
CA TRP A 143 2.35 -0.14 -0.12
C TRP A 143 2.42 1.27 0.46
N TYR A 144 1.29 1.87 0.86
CA TYR A 144 1.27 3.19 1.51
C TYR A 144 2.05 3.19 2.84
N GLN A 145 1.95 2.11 3.62
CA GLN A 145 2.73 1.90 4.83
C GLN A 145 4.25 1.95 4.53
N GLN A 146 4.71 1.22 3.52
CA GLN A 146 6.11 1.27 3.09
C GLN A 146 6.49 2.66 2.57
N LEU A 147 5.66 3.25 1.70
CA LEU A 147 5.91 4.56 1.11
C LEU A 147 6.12 5.63 2.20
N SER A 148 5.23 5.70 3.18
CA SER A 148 5.31 6.70 4.26
C SER A 148 6.45 6.40 5.24
N ALA A 149 6.60 5.17 5.70
CA ALA A 149 7.61 4.78 6.68
C ALA A 149 9.03 5.02 6.16
N GLU A 150 9.38 4.47 4.99
CA GLU A 150 10.72 4.62 4.42
C GLU A 150 11.04 6.05 3.95
N SER A 151 10.03 6.81 3.52
CA SER A 151 10.25 8.17 3.04
C SER A 151 10.38 9.18 4.16
N LEU A 152 9.57 9.08 5.21
CA LEU A 152 9.45 10.07 6.27
C LEU A 152 10.20 9.69 7.56
N GLY A 153 10.41 8.40 7.82
CA GLY A 153 11.03 7.88 9.04
C GLY A 153 12.55 8.11 9.09
N LYS A 154 12.99 9.36 9.22
CA LYS A 154 14.38 9.76 9.21
C LYS A 154 14.65 10.87 10.22
N LYS A 155 15.87 10.91 10.80
CA LYS A 155 16.28 11.96 11.74
C LYS A 155 15.29 12.14 12.90
N GLY A 156 14.72 11.05 13.42
CA GLY A 156 13.71 11.08 14.50
C GLY A 156 12.34 11.64 14.09
N LYS A 157 12.09 11.88 12.80
CA LYS A 157 10.84 12.44 12.23
C LYS A 157 9.98 11.35 11.60
N GLY A 158 8.79 11.74 11.16
CA GLY A 158 7.81 10.84 10.57
C GLY A 158 6.80 10.29 11.58
N PHE A 159 6.10 9.23 11.19
CA PHE A 159 5.11 8.55 12.02
C PHE A 159 5.12 7.05 11.73
N PHE A 160 4.60 6.25 12.66
CA PHE A 160 4.37 4.82 12.46
C PHE A 160 3.02 4.60 11.75
N PRO A 161 3.01 4.13 10.50
CA PRO A 161 1.77 3.75 9.82
C PRO A 161 1.36 2.35 10.26
N ILE A 162 0.25 2.25 11.01
CA ILE A 162 -0.26 1.02 11.61
C ILE A 162 -1.56 0.64 10.90
N ILE A 163 -1.62 -0.51 10.24
CA ILE A 163 -2.84 -1.00 9.59
C ILE A 163 -3.66 -1.81 10.59
N SER A 164 -4.93 -1.44 10.75
CA SER A 164 -5.92 -2.10 11.58
C SER A 164 -7.05 -2.62 10.69
N THR A 165 -7.40 -3.90 10.84
CA THR A 165 -8.41 -4.57 10.00
C THR A 165 -9.79 -4.44 10.65
N MET A 166 -10.64 -3.62 10.05
CA MET A 166 -11.98 -3.34 10.57
C MET A 166 -13.06 -4.18 9.84
N PRO A 167 -14.12 -4.62 10.51
CA PRO A 167 -14.46 -4.34 11.93
C PRO A 167 -13.85 -5.31 12.94
N LYS A 168 -13.00 -6.25 12.50
CA LYS A 168 -12.37 -7.26 13.38
C LYS A 168 -11.71 -6.61 14.61
N ASP A 169 -10.94 -5.56 14.39
CA ASP A 169 -10.18 -4.88 15.44
C ASP A 169 -11.04 -3.99 16.36
N ASN A 170 -12.37 -3.91 16.14
CA ASN A 170 -13.31 -3.40 17.15
C ASN A 170 -13.26 -4.24 18.43
N HIS A 171 -12.95 -5.54 18.29
CA HIS A 171 -12.92 -6.49 19.41
C HIS A 171 -11.54 -6.70 20.01
N SER A 172 -10.49 -6.03 19.47
CA SER A 172 -9.11 -6.19 19.94
C SER A 172 -8.43 -4.85 20.24
N LEU A 173 -8.46 -3.89 19.34
CA LEU A 173 -7.66 -2.67 19.42
C LEU A 173 -8.46 -1.40 19.69
N LEU A 174 -9.77 -1.39 19.43
CA LEU A 174 -10.56 -0.16 19.50
C LEU A 174 -10.57 0.45 20.89
N GLN A 175 -10.57 -0.35 21.97
CA GLN A 175 -10.45 0.14 23.34
C GLN A 175 -9.17 0.97 23.53
N LEU A 176 -8.03 0.48 23.04
CA LEU A 176 -6.75 1.20 23.07
C LEU A 176 -6.80 2.51 22.28
N TYR A 177 -7.46 2.51 21.13
CA TYR A 177 -7.59 3.71 20.30
C TYR A 177 -8.44 4.80 20.94
N LEU A 178 -9.49 4.40 21.68
CA LEU A 178 -10.43 5.32 22.31
C LEU A 178 -9.93 5.89 23.64
N ASP A 179 -9.28 5.09 24.47
CA ASP A 179 -8.95 5.45 25.85
C ASP A 179 -7.45 5.32 26.20
N GLY A 180 -6.65 4.75 25.30
CA GLY A 180 -5.20 4.64 25.48
C GLY A 180 -4.44 5.95 25.24
N PRO A 181 -3.10 5.88 25.02
CA PRO A 181 -2.26 7.04 24.80
C PRO A 181 -2.75 7.93 23.65
N LYS A 182 -2.73 9.25 23.86
CA LYS A 182 -3.27 10.24 22.90
C LYS A 182 -2.27 10.64 21.81
N ASN A 183 -1.35 9.74 21.45
CA ASN A 183 -0.30 9.93 20.45
C ASN A 183 -0.67 9.39 19.05
N ASN A 184 -1.96 9.06 18.84
CA ASN A 184 -2.50 8.54 17.61
C ASN A 184 -3.27 9.60 16.83
N PHE A 185 -3.23 9.52 15.48
CA PHE A 185 -4.20 10.08 14.56
C PHE A 185 -4.65 9.01 13.58
N PHE A 186 -5.81 9.17 12.96
CA PHE A 186 -6.46 8.05 12.30
C PHE A 186 -6.78 8.35 10.84
N SER A 187 -6.77 7.31 10.00
CA SER A 187 -7.17 7.37 8.59
C SER A 187 -8.15 6.24 8.31
N PHE A 188 -9.41 6.57 8.03
CA PHE A 188 -10.42 5.58 7.65
C PHE A 188 -10.36 5.30 6.16
N PHE A 189 -10.40 4.02 5.78
CA PHE A 189 -10.55 3.57 4.40
C PHE A 189 -11.78 2.69 4.26
N PHE A 190 -12.67 3.05 3.34
CA PHE A 190 -13.91 2.34 3.08
C PHE A 190 -14.25 2.42 1.59
N THR A 191 -14.67 1.31 0.98
CA THR A 191 -15.15 1.29 -0.41
C THR A 191 -16.67 1.18 -0.45
N ARG A 192 -17.30 2.01 -1.29
CA ARG A 192 -18.78 2.04 -1.45
C ARG A 192 -19.32 0.97 -2.41
N GLU A 193 -18.54 -0.04 -2.76
CA GLU A 193 -19.02 -1.14 -3.59
C GLU A 193 -20.16 -1.88 -2.86
N ARG A 194 -21.28 -2.04 -3.56
CA ARG A 194 -22.44 -2.72 -2.98
C ARG A 194 -22.22 -4.24 -2.98
N SER A 195 -22.44 -4.85 -1.84
CA SER A 195 -22.54 -6.31 -1.73
C SER A 195 -23.95 -6.77 -2.10
N PRO A 196 -24.10 -7.80 -2.94
CA PRO A 196 -25.40 -8.40 -3.18
C PRO A 196 -25.91 -9.24 -2.00
N LEU A 197 -25.05 -9.50 -1.00
CA LEU A 197 -25.36 -10.35 0.15
C LEU A 197 -26.29 -9.62 1.12
N LYS A 198 -27.56 -10.02 1.12
CA LYS A 198 -28.58 -9.55 2.08
C LYS A 198 -28.69 -10.53 3.23
N LEU A 199 -28.98 -10.00 4.42
CA LEU A 199 -29.28 -10.83 5.58
C LEU A 199 -30.64 -11.51 5.39
N ASN A 200 -30.74 -12.78 5.78
CA ASN A 200 -31.99 -13.52 5.71
C ASN A 200 -32.82 -13.28 6.98
N ASN A 201 -33.94 -12.61 6.83
CA ASN A 201 -34.81 -12.26 7.96
C ASN A 201 -35.34 -13.50 8.72
N ALA A 202 -35.46 -14.65 8.08
CA ALA A 202 -35.95 -15.89 8.72
C ALA A 202 -35.00 -16.40 9.84
N TYR A 203 -33.75 -15.98 9.83
CA TYR A 203 -32.75 -16.36 10.85
C TYR A 203 -32.42 -15.22 11.84
N LEU A 204 -33.15 -14.12 11.80
CA LEU A 204 -33.00 -13.03 12.76
C LEU A 204 -33.92 -13.29 13.96
N ILE A 205 -33.31 -13.49 15.11
CA ILE A 205 -34.00 -13.65 16.40
C ILE A 205 -34.32 -12.29 17.02
N ASP A 206 -35.13 -12.29 18.09
CA ASP A 206 -35.46 -11.09 18.85
C ASP A 206 -34.20 -10.33 19.30
N GLY A 207 -34.24 -9.00 19.25
CA GLY A 207 -33.10 -8.12 19.52
C GLY A 207 -32.25 -7.81 18.27
N LEU A 208 -32.47 -8.49 17.13
CA LEU A 208 -31.78 -8.23 15.87
C LEU A 208 -32.67 -7.54 14.82
N GLU A 209 -33.79 -6.93 15.22
CA GLU A 209 -34.76 -6.27 14.34
C GLU A 209 -34.13 -5.16 13.50
N HIS A 210 -33.14 -4.47 14.05
CA HIS A 210 -32.38 -3.41 13.38
C HIS A 210 -31.56 -3.90 12.17
N LEU A 211 -31.35 -5.22 12.05
CA LEU A 211 -30.68 -5.85 10.90
C LEU A 211 -31.63 -6.29 9.78
N LYS A 212 -32.95 -6.24 10.02
CA LYS A 212 -33.95 -6.63 8.99
C LYS A 212 -33.75 -5.83 7.71
N LYS A 213 -33.79 -6.53 6.58
CA LYS A 213 -33.61 -5.97 5.23
C LYS A 213 -32.22 -5.36 4.95
N SER A 214 -31.29 -5.45 5.87
CA SER A 214 -29.93 -4.95 5.68
C SER A 214 -29.09 -5.87 4.79
N SER A 215 -28.14 -5.29 4.09
CA SER A 215 -27.07 -6.02 3.42
C SER A 215 -25.79 -5.97 4.26
N LEU A 216 -24.84 -6.85 3.97
CA LEU A 216 -23.59 -6.92 4.74
C LEU A 216 -22.77 -5.64 4.63
N ASP A 217 -22.75 -4.99 3.47
CA ASP A 217 -22.08 -3.69 3.28
C ASP A 217 -22.77 -2.54 4.04
N GLN A 218 -24.11 -2.58 4.19
CA GLN A 218 -24.82 -1.62 5.03
C GLN A 218 -24.46 -1.76 6.51
N VAL A 219 -24.34 -2.98 7.01
CA VAL A 219 -23.88 -3.23 8.37
C VAL A 219 -22.45 -2.71 8.57
N LEU A 220 -21.55 -3.02 7.63
CA LEU A 220 -20.16 -2.56 7.67
C LEU A 220 -20.06 -1.02 7.62
N TYR A 221 -20.86 -0.38 6.76
CA TYR A 221 -20.94 1.08 6.69
C TYR A 221 -21.45 1.69 8.00
N ALA A 222 -22.49 1.09 8.61
CA ALA A 222 -23.04 1.55 9.88
C ALA A 222 -21.99 1.48 11.00
N GLN A 223 -21.22 0.38 11.08
CA GLN A 223 -20.12 0.22 12.06
C GLN A 223 -19.02 1.28 11.85
N LYS A 224 -18.59 1.50 10.59
CA LYS A 224 -17.65 2.58 10.26
C LYS A 224 -18.18 3.94 10.70
N LYS A 225 -19.45 4.25 10.39
CA LYS A 225 -20.06 5.54 10.72
C LYS A 225 -20.21 5.72 12.24
N ALA A 226 -20.59 4.67 12.96
CA ALA A 226 -20.64 4.65 14.41
C ALA A 226 -19.26 4.95 15.02
N THR A 227 -18.21 4.29 14.52
CA THR A 227 -16.83 4.55 14.96
C THR A 227 -16.43 6.01 14.74
N GLN A 228 -16.71 6.58 13.57
CA GLN A 228 -16.44 8.00 13.29
C GLN A 228 -17.20 8.93 14.24
N ASN A 229 -18.48 8.63 14.54
CA ASN A 229 -19.28 9.43 15.48
C ASN A 229 -18.69 9.41 16.89
N VAL A 230 -18.22 8.25 17.36
CA VAL A 230 -17.53 8.11 18.65
C VAL A 230 -16.19 8.88 18.65
N PHE A 231 -15.43 8.81 17.57
CA PHE A 231 -14.18 9.57 17.43
C PHE A 231 -14.42 11.09 17.49
N ASN A 232 -15.48 11.58 16.84
CA ASN A 232 -15.88 12.98 16.94
C ASN A 232 -16.24 13.38 18.36
N LYS A 233 -17.06 12.58 19.07
CA LYS A 233 -17.43 12.82 20.48
C LYS A 233 -16.20 12.86 21.40
N LYS A 234 -15.21 11.97 21.15
CA LYS A 234 -13.95 11.92 21.91
C LYS A 234 -12.89 12.90 21.39
N LYS A 235 -13.20 13.74 20.39
CA LYS A 235 -12.27 14.73 19.77
C LYS A 235 -10.98 14.10 19.27
N LEU A 236 -11.05 12.87 18.76
CA LEU A 236 -9.92 12.18 18.15
C LEU A 236 -9.72 12.69 16.73
N SER A 237 -8.48 12.98 16.37
CA SER A 237 -8.12 13.49 15.05
C SER A 237 -8.16 12.36 14.02
N PHE A 238 -9.00 12.51 13.00
CA PHE A 238 -9.07 11.54 11.89
C PHE A 238 -9.38 12.19 10.55
N ARG A 239 -9.04 11.47 9.49
CA ARG A 239 -9.47 11.71 8.10
C ARG A 239 -10.16 10.47 7.54
N SER A 240 -10.92 10.62 6.45
CA SER A 240 -11.68 9.52 5.87
C SER A 240 -11.60 9.51 4.36
N PHE A 241 -11.23 8.37 3.80
CA PHE A 241 -11.22 8.08 2.37
C PHE A 241 -12.40 7.16 2.05
N GLU A 242 -13.42 7.72 1.39
CA GLU A 242 -14.54 6.95 0.86
C GLU A 242 -14.32 6.72 -0.63
N ILE A 243 -13.94 5.50 -0.96
CA ILE A 243 -13.55 5.07 -2.30
C ILE A 243 -14.81 4.59 -3.01
N LYS A 244 -15.11 5.15 -4.18
CA LYS A 244 -16.33 4.84 -4.93
C LYS A 244 -16.29 3.42 -5.49
N ASN A 245 -15.18 3.04 -6.07
CA ASN A 245 -14.90 1.72 -6.63
C ASN A 245 -13.39 1.50 -6.71
N LYS A 246 -12.95 0.30 -7.12
CA LYS A 246 -11.53 -0.06 -7.29
C LYS A 246 -11.13 -0.16 -8.76
N SER A 247 -11.65 0.74 -9.61
CA SER A 247 -11.21 0.84 -11.01
C SER A 247 -9.75 1.30 -11.13
N GLU A 248 -9.16 1.07 -12.28
CA GLU A 248 -7.79 1.50 -12.58
C GLU A 248 -7.61 3.01 -12.37
N GLU A 249 -8.62 3.83 -12.77
CA GLU A 249 -8.61 5.27 -12.58
C GLU A 249 -8.57 5.64 -11.10
N THR A 250 -9.44 5.03 -10.30
CA THR A 250 -9.52 5.30 -8.86
C THR A 250 -8.24 4.88 -8.14
N LEU A 251 -7.70 3.70 -8.46
CA LEU A 251 -6.43 3.25 -7.90
C LEU A 251 -5.28 4.14 -8.34
N GLY A 252 -5.25 4.57 -9.61
CA GLY A 252 -4.26 5.52 -10.13
C GLY A 252 -4.32 6.87 -9.42
N GLU A 253 -5.51 7.37 -9.11
CA GLU A 253 -5.71 8.59 -8.32
C GLU A 253 -5.20 8.42 -6.89
N LEU A 254 -5.49 7.30 -6.23
CA LEU A 254 -5.00 7.01 -4.89
C LEU A 254 -3.47 6.88 -4.86
N PHE A 255 -2.86 6.15 -5.79
CA PHE A 255 -1.40 6.05 -5.90
C PHE A 255 -0.78 7.43 -6.08
N THR A 256 -1.32 8.25 -6.97
CA THR A 256 -0.83 9.60 -7.23
C THR A 256 -0.97 10.48 -6.00
N PHE A 257 -2.14 10.45 -5.32
CA PHE A 257 -2.41 11.22 -4.12
C PHE A 257 -1.38 10.92 -3.02
N PHE A 258 -1.16 9.65 -2.68
CA PHE A 258 -0.27 9.28 -1.58
C PHE A 258 1.22 9.48 -1.90
N ILE A 259 1.62 9.37 -3.18
CA ILE A 259 2.96 9.78 -3.61
C ILE A 259 3.16 11.29 -3.37
N LEU A 260 2.23 12.12 -3.84
CA LEU A 260 2.30 13.58 -3.67
C LEU A 260 2.23 13.98 -2.20
N GLU A 261 1.32 13.39 -1.41
CA GLU A 261 1.22 13.58 0.03
C GLU A 261 2.56 13.31 0.72
N THR A 262 3.19 12.18 0.40
CA THR A 262 4.47 11.78 0.99
C THR A 262 5.60 12.75 0.60
N LEU A 263 5.67 13.19 -0.65
CA LEU A 263 6.67 14.16 -1.12
C LEU A 263 6.48 15.52 -0.44
N MET A 264 5.26 16.02 -0.33
CA MET A 264 4.96 17.29 0.35
C MET A 264 5.28 17.20 1.85
N LEU A 265 4.89 16.13 2.53
CA LEU A 265 5.24 15.90 3.94
C LEU A 265 6.76 15.81 4.14
N SER A 266 7.49 15.17 3.23
CA SER A 266 8.96 15.08 3.33
C SER A 266 9.62 16.46 3.26
N SER A 267 9.09 17.35 2.41
CA SER A 267 9.55 18.75 2.32
C SER A 267 9.28 19.50 3.63
N LEU A 268 8.07 19.44 4.17
CA LEU A 268 7.71 20.07 5.44
C LEU A 268 8.51 19.52 6.63
N LEU A 269 8.84 18.24 6.60
CA LEU A 269 9.65 17.59 7.64
C LEU A 269 11.16 17.80 7.41
N ASN A 270 11.59 18.39 6.31
CA ASN A 270 12.99 18.54 5.91
C ASN A 270 13.77 17.21 5.96
N VAL A 271 13.22 16.20 5.26
CA VAL A 271 13.83 14.88 5.09
C VAL A 271 13.89 14.50 3.61
N ASN A 272 14.92 13.77 3.20
CA ASN A 272 15.01 13.27 1.82
C ASN A 272 14.07 12.05 1.64
N PRO A 273 13.02 12.11 0.80
CA PRO A 273 12.08 11.01 0.63
C PRO A 273 12.63 9.85 -0.20
N ILE A 274 13.76 10.02 -0.88
CA ILE A 274 14.22 9.05 -1.90
C ILE A 274 15.16 8.00 -1.32
N ASN A 275 16.05 8.38 -0.40
CA ASN A 275 17.03 7.47 0.20
C ASN A 275 16.48 6.68 1.41
N GLN A 276 17.18 5.64 1.84
CA GLN A 276 16.92 4.84 3.04
C GLN A 276 18.26 4.31 3.64
N PRO A 277 19.11 5.20 4.19
CA PRO A 277 20.49 4.82 4.57
C PRO A 277 20.55 3.73 5.66
N SER A 278 19.62 3.72 6.61
CA SER A 278 19.64 2.77 7.72
C SER A 278 19.42 1.30 7.29
N VAL A 279 18.77 1.07 6.16
CA VAL A 279 18.49 -0.30 5.66
C VAL A 279 19.78 -0.97 5.13
N GLU A 280 20.77 -0.20 4.70
CA GLU A 280 22.03 -0.77 4.17
C GLU A 280 22.84 -1.50 5.25
N LEU A 281 22.76 -1.07 6.51
CA LEU A 281 23.43 -1.73 7.62
C LEU A 281 23.02 -3.19 7.77
N ILE A 282 21.73 -3.47 7.67
CA ILE A 282 21.20 -4.85 7.76
C ILE A 282 21.73 -5.73 6.63
N LYS A 283 21.85 -5.21 5.41
CA LYS A 283 22.39 -5.97 4.26
C LYS A 283 23.85 -6.33 4.48
N ILE A 284 24.64 -5.41 5.03
CA ILE A 284 26.05 -5.63 5.34
C ILE A 284 26.18 -6.76 6.39
N GLU A 285 25.45 -6.66 7.50
CA GLU A 285 25.49 -7.68 8.56
C GLU A 285 24.99 -9.04 8.08
N THR A 286 23.89 -9.09 7.31
CA THR A 286 23.39 -10.34 6.71
C THR A 286 24.47 -11.03 5.88
N LYS A 287 25.21 -10.26 5.06
CA LYS A 287 26.29 -10.82 4.25
C LYS A 287 27.46 -11.37 5.09
N LYS A 288 27.75 -10.77 6.24
CA LYS A 288 28.76 -11.27 7.17
C LYS A 288 28.34 -12.60 7.81
N ILE A 289 27.08 -12.72 8.22
CA ILE A 289 26.53 -13.93 8.85
C ILE A 289 26.46 -15.10 7.87
N LEU A 290 26.26 -14.84 6.57
CA LEU A 290 26.19 -15.87 5.53
C LEU A 290 27.56 -16.31 5.00
N LYS A 291 28.66 -15.71 5.42
CA LYS A 291 30.04 -16.11 5.13
C LYS A 291 30.56 -17.09 6.17
#